data_542465386d56fc979b8c5e98357087c6
#
_entry.id   542465386d56fc979b8c5e98357087c6
#
_cell.length_a   1.000
_cell.length_b   1.000
_cell.length_c   1.000
_cell.angle_alpha   90.00
_cell.angle_beta   90.00
_cell.angle_gamma   90.00
#
_symmetry.space_group_name_H-M   'P 1'
#
loop_
_entity.id
_entity.type
_entity.pdbx_description
1 polymer ?
#
loop_
_entity_poly.entity_id
_entity_poly.type
_entity_poly.pdbx_seq_one_letter_code
_entity_poly.pdbx_strand_id
1 'polypeptide(L)'
;MNDVLKSLSLTGIVPVVVLDDAKNAVPLADALMAGGIPCAEITLRTAAGLDSIAAIADKPGVTVGAGSVITLQNCKDAIAAGARFIVSPGLNVKVVEHCLENSVAVLPGCVTPTELMQAMELGLDTVKFFPAGVYGGLAAMKALSGPFPEMKFVPTGGVNAANLGEFLAAPYVAAVGGSWLCAKGDIASGSFDKITALCREARQAALGYELAHIGINAPDSGASEAVCAEFAAAFGLPVKHGASSNFAGAGVEVMKSPYLGANGHIAIRTNNAMRAAADLEAKGFKLNPDSAKYKGGRLTAVYLENEIGGFAVHLLQK
;
A
#
# COMPACT_ATOMS: atom_id res chain seq x y z
N MET A 1 2.00 15.57 -1.09
CA MET A 1 2.28 14.48 -0.10
C MET A 1 3.76 14.42 0.17
N ASN A 2 4.18 14.42 1.44
CA ASN A 2 5.57 14.24 1.89
C ASN A 2 6.10 12.86 1.47
N ASP A 3 7.42 12.73 1.21
CA ASP A 3 8.03 11.48 0.71
C ASP A 3 7.84 10.29 1.67
N VAL A 4 7.84 10.53 2.99
CA VAL A 4 7.57 9.50 3.99
C VAL A 4 6.12 9.02 3.88
N LEU A 5 5.14 9.93 3.78
CA LEU A 5 3.73 9.57 3.60
C LEU A 5 3.50 8.84 2.27
N LYS A 6 4.23 9.22 1.21
CA LYS A 6 4.21 8.50 -0.06
C LYS A 6 4.72 7.07 0.09
N SER A 7 5.83 6.87 0.79
CA SER A 7 6.37 5.54 1.10
C SER A 7 5.39 4.70 1.91
N LEU A 8 4.76 5.26 2.95
CA LEU A 8 3.72 4.58 3.73
C LEU A 8 2.51 4.20 2.87
N SER A 9 2.10 5.07 1.95
CA SER A 9 1.00 4.79 1.00
C SER A 9 1.34 3.66 0.01
N LEU A 10 2.58 3.60 -0.47
CA LEU A 10 3.06 2.52 -1.34
C LEU A 10 3.20 1.20 -0.58
N THR A 11 3.58 1.24 0.69
CA THR A 11 3.50 0.08 1.58
C THR A 11 2.04 -0.33 1.81
N GLY A 12 1.14 0.63 2.00
CA GLY A 12 -0.30 0.42 2.20
C GLY A 12 -0.68 0.00 3.61
N ILE A 13 0.26 -0.42 4.44
CA ILE A 13 0.04 -0.92 5.80
C ILE A 13 1.07 -0.29 6.73
N VAL A 14 0.62 0.28 7.84
CA VAL A 14 1.45 0.84 8.90
C VAL A 14 1.20 0.05 10.19
N PRO A 15 2.11 -0.83 10.60
CA PRO A 15 1.98 -1.55 11.87
C PRO A 15 1.96 -0.59 13.04
N VAL A 16 0.94 -0.69 13.90
CA VAL A 16 0.81 0.07 15.15
C VAL A 16 1.32 -0.79 16.29
N VAL A 17 2.43 -0.39 16.87
CA VAL A 17 3.23 -1.22 17.77
C VAL A 17 3.21 -0.67 19.20
N VAL A 18 3.04 -1.56 20.16
CA VAL A 18 3.22 -1.29 21.60
C VAL A 18 4.36 -2.14 22.11
N LEU A 19 5.46 -1.53 22.51
CA LEU A 19 6.64 -2.20 23.08
C LEU A 19 6.75 -1.90 24.58
N ASP A 20 6.90 -2.94 25.39
CA ASP A 20 7.18 -2.80 26.82
C ASP A 20 8.69 -2.83 27.13
N ASP A 21 9.50 -3.30 26.16
CA ASP A 21 10.95 -3.44 26.30
C ASP A 21 11.59 -3.07 24.95
N ALA A 22 12.47 -2.07 24.97
CA ALA A 22 13.14 -1.56 23.79
C ALA A 22 14.07 -2.58 23.10
N LYS A 23 14.54 -3.61 23.81
CA LYS A 23 15.36 -4.70 23.23
C LYS A 23 14.62 -5.46 22.10
N ASN A 24 13.29 -5.43 22.11
CA ASN A 24 12.47 -6.07 21.08
C ASN A 24 12.31 -5.21 19.82
N ALA A 25 12.75 -3.96 19.81
CA ALA A 25 12.55 -3.05 18.69
C ALA A 25 13.32 -3.50 17.43
N VAL A 26 14.58 -3.89 17.59
CA VAL A 26 15.43 -4.33 16.46
C VAL A 26 14.93 -5.66 15.88
N PRO A 27 14.70 -6.73 16.64
CA PRO A 27 14.15 -7.98 16.09
C PRO A 27 12.77 -7.78 15.43
N LEU A 28 11.92 -6.92 16.00
CA LEU A 28 10.64 -6.59 15.40
C LEU A 28 10.81 -5.88 14.05
N ALA A 29 11.70 -4.89 13.97
CA ALA A 29 11.98 -4.20 12.72
C ALA A 29 12.47 -5.15 11.62
N ASP A 30 13.35 -6.11 11.99
CA ASP A 30 13.81 -7.16 11.06
C ASP A 30 12.66 -8.05 10.58
N ALA A 31 11.76 -8.45 11.48
CA ALA A 31 10.58 -9.24 11.13
C ALA A 31 9.62 -8.49 10.19
N LEU A 32 9.37 -7.21 10.44
CA LEU A 32 8.55 -6.35 9.59
C LEU A 32 9.15 -6.21 8.18
N MET A 33 10.46 -5.94 8.09
CA MET A 33 11.18 -5.85 6.82
C MET A 33 11.12 -7.17 6.04
N ALA A 34 11.42 -8.29 6.70
CA ALA A 34 11.37 -9.63 6.11
C ALA A 34 9.95 -10.01 5.65
N GLY A 35 8.93 -9.40 6.26
CA GLY A 35 7.53 -9.50 5.86
C GLY A 35 7.10 -8.53 4.75
N GLY A 36 8.00 -7.65 4.26
CA GLY A 36 7.72 -6.68 3.20
C GLY A 36 6.98 -5.42 3.67
N ILE A 37 7.02 -5.11 4.98
CA ILE A 37 6.43 -3.91 5.58
C ILE A 37 7.52 -3.13 6.32
N PRO A 38 8.34 -2.32 5.63
CA PRO A 38 9.52 -1.68 6.17
C PRO A 38 9.20 -0.39 6.95
N CYS A 39 8.15 -0.41 7.77
CA CYS A 39 7.78 0.73 8.61
C CYS A 39 7.12 0.27 9.91
N ALA A 40 7.15 1.15 10.93
CA ALA A 40 6.48 0.92 12.21
C ALA A 40 6.04 2.24 12.85
N GLU A 41 4.78 2.30 13.33
CA GLU A 41 4.27 3.33 14.25
C GLU A 41 4.48 2.83 15.69
N ILE A 42 5.58 3.20 16.34
CA ILE A 42 5.82 2.85 17.75
C ILE A 42 5.06 3.83 18.64
N THR A 43 4.15 3.31 19.48
CA THR A 43 3.31 4.16 20.32
C THR A 43 4.00 4.59 21.59
N LEU A 44 3.81 5.85 22.00
CA LEU A 44 4.29 6.39 23.27
C LEU A 44 3.36 6.04 24.44
N ARG A 45 2.77 4.84 24.43
CA ARG A 45 1.87 4.34 25.49
C ARG A 45 2.61 3.64 26.62
N THR A 46 3.90 3.39 26.42
CA THR A 46 4.79 2.74 27.39
C THR A 46 6.05 3.58 27.59
N ALA A 47 6.74 3.37 28.70
CA ALA A 47 8.01 4.03 28.96
C ALA A 47 9.11 3.65 27.94
N ALA A 48 9.02 2.45 27.33
CA ALA A 48 9.99 1.97 26.36
C ALA A 48 9.82 2.59 24.95
N GLY A 49 8.78 3.41 24.70
CA GLY A 49 8.44 3.90 23.38
C GLY A 49 9.57 4.71 22.72
N LEU A 50 10.12 5.72 23.42
CA LEU A 50 11.20 6.57 22.90
C LEU A 50 12.50 5.78 22.66
N ASP A 51 12.90 4.95 23.61
CA ASP A 51 14.09 4.10 23.48
C ASP A 51 13.94 3.10 22.33
N SER A 52 12.73 2.60 22.10
CA SER A 52 12.43 1.71 20.99
C SER A 52 12.53 2.42 19.63
N ILE A 53 12.10 3.67 19.53
CA ILE A 53 12.28 4.50 18.34
C ILE A 53 13.76 4.72 18.08
N ALA A 54 14.52 5.15 19.10
CA ALA A 54 15.95 5.40 18.98
C ALA A 54 16.74 4.16 18.56
N ALA A 55 16.36 2.97 19.04
CA ALA A 55 17.02 1.70 18.72
C ALA A 55 16.95 1.32 17.23
N ILE A 56 15.97 1.84 16.48
CA ILE A 56 15.77 1.52 15.06
C ILE A 56 15.75 2.74 14.14
N ALA A 57 15.99 3.94 14.67
CA ALA A 57 15.96 5.19 13.91
C ALA A 57 16.94 5.19 12.73
N ASP A 58 18.15 4.69 12.95
CA ASP A 58 19.22 4.62 11.97
C ASP A 58 19.30 3.25 11.25
N LYS A 59 18.32 2.36 11.47
CA LYS A 59 18.32 1.04 10.82
C LYS A 59 18.02 1.20 9.32
N PRO A 60 18.94 0.79 8.43
CA PRO A 60 18.74 0.93 6.99
C PRO A 60 17.47 0.21 6.53
N GLY A 61 16.70 0.87 5.66
CA GLY A 61 15.51 0.29 5.06
C GLY A 61 14.26 0.33 5.96
N VAL A 62 14.32 0.85 7.18
CA VAL A 62 13.16 1.00 8.08
C VAL A 62 12.75 2.45 8.20
N THR A 63 11.45 2.71 8.13
CA THR A 63 10.87 4.02 8.45
C THR A 63 10.11 3.91 9.77
N VAL A 64 10.70 4.46 10.85
CA VAL A 64 10.06 4.49 12.17
C VAL A 64 9.33 5.81 12.39
N GLY A 65 8.14 5.74 12.99
CA GLY A 65 7.37 6.87 13.47
C GLY A 65 6.89 6.69 14.90
N ALA A 66 6.44 7.78 15.49
CA ALA A 66 5.86 7.78 16.83
C ALA A 66 4.34 7.87 16.77
N GLY A 67 3.66 6.97 17.46
CA GLY A 67 2.20 6.98 17.62
C GLY A 67 1.77 7.40 19.02
N SER A 68 0.48 7.75 19.15
CA SER A 68 -0.10 8.27 20.41
C SER A 68 0.58 9.54 20.93
N VAL A 69 1.07 10.37 20.00
CA VAL A 69 1.65 11.67 20.30
C VAL A 69 0.51 12.65 20.59
N ILE A 70 0.35 13.06 21.84
CA ILE A 70 -0.78 13.91 22.28
C ILE A 70 -0.37 15.33 22.69
N THR A 71 0.91 15.54 22.97
CA THR A 71 1.45 16.85 23.38
C THR A 71 2.59 17.29 22.47
N LEU A 72 2.85 18.61 22.44
CA LEU A 72 4.02 19.14 21.75
C LEU A 72 5.33 18.57 22.32
N GLN A 73 5.41 18.32 23.64
CA GLN A 73 6.60 17.73 24.23
C GLN A 73 6.82 16.29 23.73
N ASN A 74 5.76 15.45 23.70
CA ASN A 74 5.88 14.11 23.11
C ASN A 74 6.38 14.16 21.65
N CYS A 75 5.93 15.15 20.88
CA CYS A 75 6.37 15.34 19.51
C CYS A 75 7.87 15.64 19.43
N LYS A 76 8.35 16.60 20.21
CA LYS A 76 9.76 16.99 20.28
C LYS A 76 10.64 15.80 20.68
N ASP A 77 10.25 15.08 21.72
CA ASP A 77 11.01 13.93 22.23
C ASP A 77 11.06 12.80 21.17
N ALA A 78 9.94 12.54 20.47
CA ALA A 78 9.89 11.54 19.43
C ALA A 78 10.78 11.90 18.23
N ILE A 79 10.76 13.16 17.78
CA ILE A 79 11.63 13.65 16.70
C ILE A 79 13.09 13.55 17.12
N ALA A 80 13.43 13.95 18.34
CA ALA A 80 14.78 13.82 18.89
C ALA A 80 15.25 12.36 18.98
N ALA A 81 14.34 11.41 19.24
CA ALA A 81 14.61 9.97 19.20
C ALA A 81 14.74 9.41 17.76
N GLY A 82 14.51 10.21 16.72
CA GLY A 82 14.67 9.83 15.33
C GLY A 82 13.39 9.40 14.60
N ALA A 83 12.20 9.70 15.15
CA ALA A 83 10.94 9.44 14.44
C ALA A 83 10.85 10.26 13.14
N ARG A 84 10.59 9.58 12.03
CA ARG A 84 10.45 10.16 10.69
C ARG A 84 9.01 10.58 10.36
N PHE A 85 8.05 10.10 11.13
CA PHE A 85 6.67 10.54 11.06
C PHE A 85 6.01 10.51 12.44
N ILE A 86 5.04 11.40 12.63
CA ILE A 86 4.29 11.55 13.87
C ILE A 86 2.82 11.21 13.63
N VAL A 87 2.23 10.45 14.54
CA VAL A 87 0.82 10.06 14.51
C VAL A 87 0.16 10.42 15.83
N SER A 88 -0.90 11.19 15.78
CA SER A 88 -1.68 11.58 16.95
C SER A 88 -3.11 11.02 16.89
N PRO A 89 -3.76 10.75 18.02
CA PRO A 89 -5.14 10.27 18.04
C PRO A 89 -6.17 11.33 17.65
N GLY A 90 -5.81 12.61 17.72
CA GLY A 90 -6.63 13.74 17.37
C GLY A 90 -5.79 14.87 16.77
N LEU A 91 -6.45 15.94 16.30
CA LEU A 91 -5.78 17.10 15.72
C LEU A 91 -5.28 18.03 16.83
N ASN A 92 -3.96 18.09 17.00
CA ASN A 92 -3.29 19.10 17.84
C ASN A 92 -2.48 20.02 16.93
N VAL A 93 -2.96 21.27 16.77
CA VAL A 93 -2.37 22.27 15.87
C VAL A 93 -0.88 22.48 16.16
N LYS A 94 -0.49 22.62 17.44
CA LYS A 94 0.92 22.82 17.83
C LYS A 94 1.83 21.66 17.45
N VAL A 95 1.31 20.43 17.48
CA VAL A 95 2.04 19.24 17.04
C VAL A 95 2.21 19.27 15.52
N VAL A 96 1.14 19.59 14.78
CA VAL A 96 1.17 19.69 13.32
C VAL A 96 2.13 20.76 12.85
N GLU A 97 2.02 21.99 13.38
CA GLU A 97 2.91 23.11 13.05
C GLU A 97 4.38 22.74 13.30
N HIS A 98 4.68 22.19 14.48
CA HIS A 98 6.04 21.78 14.80
C HIS A 98 6.59 20.71 13.85
N CYS A 99 5.78 19.74 13.44
CA CYS A 99 6.18 18.74 12.43
C CYS A 99 6.47 19.39 11.07
N LEU A 100 5.62 20.31 10.62
CA LEU A 100 5.80 21.01 9.35
C LEU A 100 7.06 21.89 9.34
N GLU A 101 7.30 22.64 10.42
CA GLU A 101 8.52 23.46 10.61
C GLU A 101 9.81 22.63 10.55
N ASN A 102 9.76 21.37 11.01
CA ASN A 102 10.90 20.45 11.03
C ASN A 102 10.90 19.47 9.83
N SER A 103 10.01 19.65 8.84
CA SER A 103 9.87 18.76 7.68
C SER A 103 9.60 17.29 8.04
N VAL A 104 8.98 17.04 9.19
CA VAL A 104 8.56 15.71 9.64
C VAL A 104 7.14 15.44 9.19
N ALA A 105 6.90 14.25 8.63
CA ALA A 105 5.57 13.82 8.23
C ALA A 105 4.63 13.71 9.44
N VAL A 106 3.35 14.11 9.29
CA VAL A 106 2.40 14.07 10.38
C VAL A 106 1.03 13.55 9.91
N LEU A 107 0.43 12.69 10.74
CA LEU A 107 -0.89 12.09 10.53
C LEU A 107 -1.77 12.36 11.78
N PRO A 108 -2.40 13.55 11.88
CA PRO A 108 -3.31 13.83 12.98
C PRO A 108 -4.62 13.06 12.81
N GLY A 109 -5.24 12.65 13.91
CA GLY A 109 -6.56 12.06 13.93
C GLY A 109 -7.64 13.09 13.59
N CYS A 110 -8.42 12.85 12.53
CA CYS A 110 -9.53 13.68 12.11
C CYS A 110 -10.71 12.80 11.71
N VAL A 111 -11.89 13.02 12.29
CA VAL A 111 -13.10 12.23 12.03
C VAL A 111 -14.33 13.09 11.72
N THR A 112 -14.21 14.42 11.86
CA THR A 112 -15.29 15.39 11.61
C THR A 112 -14.93 16.34 10.48
N PRO A 113 -15.92 16.93 9.78
CA PRO A 113 -15.68 17.96 8.77
C PRO A 113 -14.85 19.14 9.29
N THR A 114 -15.11 19.61 10.53
CA THR A 114 -14.36 20.72 11.13
C THR A 114 -12.87 20.41 11.28
N GLU A 115 -12.52 19.21 11.75
CA GLU A 115 -11.14 18.79 11.88
C GLU A 115 -10.46 18.65 10.50
N LEU A 116 -11.18 18.17 9.48
CA LEU A 116 -10.67 18.09 8.12
C LEU A 116 -10.40 19.48 7.52
N MET A 117 -11.32 20.44 7.72
CA MET A 117 -11.12 21.83 7.29
C MET A 117 -9.86 22.42 7.96
N GLN A 118 -9.69 22.22 9.26
CA GLN A 118 -8.51 22.69 9.98
C GLN A 118 -7.22 22.01 9.52
N ALA A 119 -7.27 20.71 9.23
CA ALA A 119 -6.13 19.99 8.66
C ALA A 119 -5.73 20.53 7.29
N MET A 120 -6.72 20.84 6.44
CA MET A 120 -6.49 21.46 5.12
C MET A 120 -5.90 22.87 5.22
N GLU A 121 -6.39 23.69 6.15
CA GLU A 121 -5.82 25.02 6.42
C GLU A 121 -4.35 24.95 6.84
N LEU A 122 -3.95 23.88 7.54
CA LEU A 122 -2.56 23.58 7.89
C LEU A 122 -1.76 22.97 6.71
N GLY A 123 -2.36 22.81 5.54
CA GLY A 123 -1.69 22.28 4.34
C GLY A 123 -1.59 20.74 4.30
N LEU A 124 -2.36 20.03 5.11
CA LEU A 124 -2.37 18.57 5.09
C LEU A 124 -3.34 18.02 4.04
N ASP A 125 -2.90 16.98 3.33
CA ASP A 125 -3.67 16.22 2.35
C ASP A 125 -4.00 14.80 2.83
N THR A 126 -3.45 14.39 3.98
CA THR A 126 -3.59 13.03 4.52
C THR A 126 -3.71 13.09 6.04
N VAL A 127 -4.71 12.39 6.57
CA VAL A 127 -5.01 12.34 8.01
C VAL A 127 -5.26 10.91 8.48
N LYS A 128 -5.05 10.65 9.77
CA LYS A 128 -5.49 9.42 10.42
C LYS A 128 -7.00 9.49 10.67
N PHE A 129 -7.72 8.39 10.44
CA PHE A 129 -9.12 8.22 10.83
C PHE A 129 -9.21 7.20 11.96
N PHE A 130 -9.44 7.65 13.19
CA PHE A 130 -9.34 6.81 14.40
C PHE A 130 -10.37 7.17 15.48
N PRO A 131 -10.95 6.16 16.14
CA PRO A 131 -10.97 4.73 15.83
C PRO A 131 -11.94 4.41 14.69
N ALA A 132 -11.41 3.89 13.56
CA ALA A 132 -12.15 3.79 12.30
C ALA A 132 -13.42 2.95 12.42
N GLY A 133 -13.35 1.77 13.03
CA GLY A 133 -14.51 0.88 13.17
C GLY A 133 -15.64 1.49 14.00
N VAL A 134 -15.33 2.30 15.00
CA VAL A 134 -16.32 2.95 15.88
C VAL A 134 -16.99 4.13 15.19
N TYR A 135 -16.23 4.90 14.40
CA TYR A 135 -16.72 6.10 13.71
C TYR A 135 -17.28 5.84 12.31
N GLY A 136 -17.74 4.62 12.04
CA GLY A 136 -18.46 4.26 10.81
C GLY A 136 -17.58 3.84 9.63
N GLY A 137 -16.27 3.66 9.82
CA GLY A 137 -15.37 3.02 8.88
C GLY A 137 -15.40 3.60 7.47
N LEU A 138 -15.46 2.71 6.47
CA LEU A 138 -15.49 3.09 5.05
C LEU A 138 -16.69 3.97 4.68
N ALA A 139 -17.85 3.75 5.29
CA ALA A 139 -19.06 4.53 4.98
C ALA A 139 -18.89 6.00 5.40
N ALA A 140 -18.33 6.25 6.59
CA ALA A 140 -18.06 7.60 7.07
C ALA A 140 -16.99 8.31 6.23
N MET A 141 -15.87 7.64 5.94
CA MET A 141 -14.81 8.20 5.09
C MET A 141 -15.29 8.47 3.67
N LYS A 142 -16.17 7.62 3.10
CA LYS A 142 -16.79 7.85 1.80
C LYS A 142 -17.65 9.11 1.82
N ALA A 143 -18.46 9.30 2.86
CA ALA A 143 -19.29 10.51 3.02
C ALA A 143 -18.43 11.77 3.14
N LEU A 144 -17.34 11.70 3.93
CA LEU A 144 -16.39 12.82 4.09
C LEU A 144 -15.61 13.10 2.79
N SER A 145 -15.26 12.10 2.00
CA SER A 145 -14.54 12.31 0.74
C SER A 145 -15.33 13.06 -0.32
N GLY A 146 -16.65 13.20 -0.18
CA GLY A 146 -17.50 14.01 -1.05
C GLY A 146 -17.11 15.50 -1.02
N PRO A 147 -17.26 16.18 0.13
CA PRO A 147 -16.83 17.56 0.26
C PRO A 147 -15.31 17.77 0.32
N PHE A 148 -14.53 16.71 0.59
CA PHE A 148 -13.07 16.76 0.72
C PHE A 148 -12.38 15.80 -0.24
N PRO A 149 -12.49 15.97 -1.59
CA PRO A 149 -12.02 14.99 -2.58
C PRO A 149 -10.51 14.79 -2.59
N GLU A 150 -9.73 15.80 -2.19
CA GLU A 150 -8.28 15.74 -2.12
C GLU A 150 -7.75 15.07 -0.85
N MET A 151 -8.59 14.96 0.19
CA MET A 151 -8.19 14.40 1.48
C MET A 151 -8.06 12.87 1.37
N LYS A 152 -6.95 12.35 1.90
CA LYS A 152 -6.71 10.91 2.06
C LYS A 152 -6.75 10.51 3.53
N PHE A 153 -7.21 9.29 3.78
CA PHE A 153 -7.36 8.75 5.12
C PHE A 153 -6.40 7.58 5.37
N VAL A 154 -5.94 7.49 6.61
CA VAL A 154 -5.25 6.31 7.15
C VAL A 154 -6.12 5.75 8.27
N PRO A 155 -7.13 4.90 7.95
CA PRO A 155 -7.99 4.29 8.95
C PRO A 155 -7.18 3.40 9.89
N THR A 156 -7.43 3.56 11.20
CA THR A 156 -6.79 2.80 12.27
C THR A 156 -7.84 2.43 13.31
N GLY A 157 -7.73 1.20 13.85
CA GLY A 157 -8.71 0.66 14.80
C GLY A 157 -9.92 0.03 14.11
N GLY A 158 -10.03 -1.30 14.25
CA GLY A 158 -11.04 -2.12 13.56
C GLY A 158 -10.59 -2.67 12.21
N VAL A 159 -9.41 -2.29 11.71
CA VAL A 159 -8.80 -2.91 10.53
C VAL A 159 -8.07 -4.19 10.92
N ASN A 160 -8.22 -5.23 10.11
CA ASN A 160 -7.62 -6.55 10.31
C ASN A 160 -7.45 -7.28 8.96
N ALA A 161 -6.93 -8.50 8.97
CA ALA A 161 -6.67 -9.28 7.76
C ALA A 161 -7.94 -9.51 6.90
N ALA A 162 -9.11 -9.66 7.52
CA ALA A 162 -10.36 -9.97 6.80
C ALA A 162 -10.91 -8.76 6.02
N ASN A 163 -10.71 -7.54 6.52
CA ASN A 163 -11.26 -6.32 5.89
C ASN A 163 -10.20 -5.42 5.22
N LEU A 164 -8.93 -5.78 5.32
CA LEU A 164 -7.80 -5.02 4.74
C LEU A 164 -8.01 -4.68 3.27
N GLY A 165 -8.44 -5.65 2.47
CA GLY A 165 -8.66 -5.47 1.03
C GLY A 165 -9.72 -4.43 0.71
N GLU A 166 -10.83 -4.40 1.46
CA GLU A 166 -11.90 -3.43 1.28
C GLU A 166 -11.43 -2.00 1.58
N PHE A 167 -10.69 -1.81 2.69
CA PHE A 167 -10.13 -0.51 3.03
C PHE A 167 -9.15 -0.03 1.95
N LEU A 168 -8.22 -0.88 1.51
CA LEU A 168 -7.20 -0.49 0.53
C LEU A 168 -7.74 -0.32 -0.89
N ALA A 169 -8.91 -0.86 -1.21
CA ALA A 169 -9.60 -0.64 -2.48
C ALA A 169 -10.25 0.76 -2.58
N ALA A 170 -10.55 1.40 -1.43
CA ALA A 170 -11.17 2.71 -1.41
C ALA A 170 -10.19 3.81 -1.88
N PRO A 171 -10.55 4.64 -2.88
CA PRO A 171 -9.63 5.60 -3.50
C PRO A 171 -9.21 6.74 -2.58
N TYR A 172 -9.93 6.96 -1.50
CA TYR A 172 -9.64 7.94 -0.46
C TYR A 172 -8.78 7.37 0.69
N VAL A 173 -8.42 6.07 0.67
CA VAL A 173 -7.55 5.44 1.66
C VAL A 173 -6.12 5.35 1.14
N ALA A 174 -5.21 6.06 1.81
CA ALA A 174 -3.78 6.07 1.48
C ALA A 174 -3.06 4.82 1.98
N ALA A 175 -3.30 4.45 3.23
CA ALA A 175 -2.77 3.27 3.89
C ALA A 175 -3.72 2.89 5.03
N VAL A 176 -3.47 1.77 5.71
CA VAL A 176 -4.21 1.37 6.92
C VAL A 176 -3.26 1.24 8.11
N GLY A 177 -3.70 1.67 9.29
CA GLY A 177 -3.00 1.41 10.53
C GLY A 177 -3.51 0.12 11.19
N GLY A 178 -2.62 -0.81 11.53
CA GLY A 178 -3.03 -2.10 12.08
C GLY A 178 -2.14 -2.63 13.18
N SER A 179 -2.76 -3.03 14.30
CA SER A 179 -2.06 -3.67 15.43
C SER A 179 -2.10 -5.20 15.39
N TRP A 180 -2.89 -5.79 14.50
CA TRP A 180 -3.03 -7.25 14.42
C TRP A 180 -1.75 -7.97 13.97
N LEU A 181 -0.85 -7.26 13.26
CA LEU A 181 0.43 -7.80 12.78
C LEU A 181 1.45 -8.00 13.91
N CYS A 182 1.37 -7.16 14.93
CA CYS A 182 2.36 -7.06 16.01
C CYS A 182 1.66 -7.14 17.36
N ALA A 183 0.98 -8.25 17.61
CA ALA A 183 0.32 -8.46 18.90
C ALA A 183 1.36 -8.41 20.04
N LYS A 184 1.01 -7.70 21.12
CA LYS A 184 1.90 -7.52 22.27
C LYS A 184 2.45 -8.82 22.85
N GLY A 185 1.62 -9.88 22.88
CA GLY A 185 2.02 -11.21 23.31
C GLY A 185 3.06 -11.87 22.41
N ASP A 186 2.91 -11.71 21.07
CA ASP A 186 3.86 -12.26 20.10
C ASP A 186 5.23 -11.56 20.19
N ILE A 187 5.23 -10.25 20.40
CA ILE A 187 6.48 -9.48 20.62
C ILE A 187 7.16 -9.93 21.93
N ALA A 188 6.39 -10.01 23.03
CA ALA A 188 6.93 -10.37 24.34
C ALA A 188 7.48 -11.79 24.39
N SER A 189 6.91 -12.71 23.63
CA SER A 189 7.39 -14.10 23.51
C SER A 189 8.52 -14.29 22.49
N GLY A 190 8.92 -13.24 21.75
CA GLY A 190 9.92 -13.34 20.69
C GLY A 190 9.44 -14.09 19.43
N SER A 191 8.11 -14.17 19.21
CA SER A 191 7.52 -14.88 18.06
C SER A 191 7.64 -14.07 16.76
N PHE A 192 8.86 -13.62 16.41
CA PHE A 192 9.11 -12.74 15.28
C PHE A 192 8.89 -13.41 13.93
N ASP A 193 9.11 -14.73 13.81
CA ASP A 193 8.78 -15.49 12.60
C ASP A 193 7.28 -15.47 12.29
N LYS A 194 6.43 -15.54 13.33
CA LYS A 194 4.98 -15.39 13.18
C LYS A 194 4.61 -14.01 12.70
N ILE A 195 5.24 -12.96 13.24
CA ILE A 195 5.03 -11.57 12.81
C ILE A 195 5.42 -11.42 11.32
N THR A 196 6.56 -11.99 10.92
CA THR A 196 7.01 -12.01 9.52
C THR A 196 5.98 -12.68 8.61
N ALA A 197 5.44 -13.83 9.01
CA ALA A 197 4.40 -14.53 8.23
C ALA A 197 3.13 -13.71 8.09
N LEU A 198 2.62 -13.13 9.18
CA LEU A 198 1.44 -12.24 9.16
C LEU A 198 1.65 -11.02 8.26
N CYS A 199 2.85 -10.42 8.28
CA CYS A 199 3.18 -9.30 7.41
C CYS A 199 3.19 -9.71 5.93
N ARG A 200 3.76 -10.87 5.58
CA ARG A 200 3.75 -11.41 4.21
C ARG A 200 2.32 -11.65 3.71
N GLU A 201 1.48 -12.29 4.53
CA GLU A 201 0.07 -12.52 4.21
C GLU A 201 -0.68 -11.20 3.98
N ALA A 202 -0.52 -10.24 4.88
CA ALA A 202 -1.14 -8.92 4.76
C ALA A 202 -0.64 -8.18 3.51
N ARG A 203 0.66 -8.26 3.20
CA ARG A 203 1.24 -7.65 2.01
C ARG A 203 0.72 -8.29 0.73
N GLN A 204 0.63 -9.63 0.69
CA GLN A 204 0.02 -10.37 -0.43
C GLN A 204 -1.44 -9.98 -0.64
N ALA A 205 -2.22 -9.91 0.44
CA ALA A 205 -3.62 -9.46 0.37
C ALA A 205 -3.75 -8.01 -0.12
N ALA A 206 -2.86 -7.11 0.31
CA ALA A 206 -2.84 -5.72 -0.14
C ALA A 206 -2.52 -5.59 -1.64
N LEU A 207 -1.60 -6.38 -2.15
CA LEU A 207 -1.21 -6.40 -3.56
C LEU A 207 -2.22 -7.16 -4.44
N GLY A 208 -2.74 -8.28 -3.96
CA GLY A 208 -3.79 -9.07 -4.59
C GLY A 208 -3.42 -9.53 -5.99
N TYR A 209 -2.21 -10.05 -6.18
CA TYR A 209 -1.76 -10.55 -7.47
C TYR A 209 -2.60 -11.75 -7.95
N GLU A 210 -3.08 -11.66 -9.19
CA GLU A 210 -3.85 -12.70 -9.86
C GLU A 210 -3.46 -12.76 -11.34
N LEU A 211 -3.45 -13.95 -11.92
CA LEU A 211 -3.35 -14.07 -13.37
C LEU A 211 -4.61 -13.45 -14.02
N ALA A 212 -4.41 -12.46 -14.88
CA ALA A 212 -5.48 -11.82 -15.61
C ALA A 212 -5.75 -12.52 -16.94
N HIS A 213 -4.72 -12.67 -17.76
CA HIS A 213 -4.76 -13.36 -19.05
C HIS A 213 -3.34 -13.72 -19.52
N ILE A 214 -3.30 -14.62 -20.48
CA ILE A 214 -2.11 -14.92 -21.28
C ILE A 214 -2.35 -14.34 -22.67
N GLY A 215 -1.40 -13.59 -23.19
CA GLY A 215 -1.43 -12.99 -24.51
C GLY A 215 -0.61 -13.79 -25.52
N ILE A 216 -1.21 -14.12 -26.64
CA ILE A 216 -0.58 -14.83 -27.77
C ILE A 216 -0.34 -13.80 -28.88
N ASN A 217 0.86 -13.75 -29.43
CA ASN A 217 1.18 -12.92 -30.57
C ASN A 217 0.75 -13.64 -31.87
N ALA A 218 -0.26 -13.10 -32.57
CA ALA A 218 -0.56 -13.52 -33.93
C ALA A 218 0.09 -12.57 -34.95
N PRO A 219 0.42 -13.06 -36.16
CA PRO A 219 1.05 -12.23 -37.19
C PRO A 219 0.12 -11.14 -37.74
N ASP A 220 -1.19 -11.37 -37.76
CA ASP A 220 -2.21 -10.46 -38.29
C ASP A 220 -3.61 -10.70 -37.66
N SER A 221 -4.57 -9.88 -38.04
CA SER A 221 -5.95 -9.94 -37.54
C SER A 221 -6.65 -11.25 -37.90
N GLY A 222 -6.42 -11.77 -39.12
CA GLY A 222 -7.05 -13.04 -39.58
C GLY A 222 -6.54 -14.21 -38.74
N ALA A 223 -5.25 -14.31 -38.51
CA ALA A 223 -4.66 -15.33 -37.62
C ALA A 223 -5.16 -15.19 -36.17
N SER A 224 -5.29 -13.96 -35.66
CA SER A 224 -5.88 -13.72 -34.34
C SER A 224 -7.33 -14.23 -34.24
N GLU A 225 -8.15 -14.01 -35.28
CA GLU A 225 -9.53 -14.49 -35.33
C GLU A 225 -9.57 -16.01 -35.38
N ALA A 226 -8.72 -16.63 -36.23
CA ALA A 226 -8.63 -18.08 -36.34
C ALA A 226 -8.28 -18.75 -35.01
N VAL A 227 -7.26 -18.27 -34.30
CA VAL A 227 -6.87 -18.80 -32.98
C VAL A 227 -8.02 -18.66 -31.97
N CYS A 228 -8.71 -17.52 -31.93
CA CYS A 228 -9.86 -17.35 -31.03
C CYS A 228 -11.02 -18.31 -31.42
N ALA A 229 -11.25 -18.56 -32.71
CA ALA A 229 -12.27 -19.50 -33.18
C ALA A 229 -11.94 -20.95 -32.77
N GLU A 230 -10.67 -21.35 -32.81
CA GLU A 230 -10.22 -22.66 -32.30
C GLU A 230 -10.50 -22.84 -30.82
N PHE A 231 -10.17 -21.85 -29.99
CA PHE A 231 -10.51 -21.86 -28.56
C PHE A 231 -12.02 -21.91 -28.32
N ALA A 232 -12.81 -21.17 -29.11
CA ALA A 232 -14.26 -21.21 -29.03
C ALA A 232 -14.80 -22.60 -29.40
N ALA A 233 -14.32 -23.21 -30.48
CA ALA A 233 -14.73 -24.53 -30.92
C ALA A 233 -14.35 -25.65 -29.94
N ALA A 234 -13.11 -25.58 -29.37
CA ALA A 234 -12.61 -26.63 -28.50
C ALA A 234 -13.22 -26.55 -27.08
N PHE A 235 -13.43 -25.33 -26.52
CA PHE A 235 -13.76 -25.13 -25.12
C PHE A 235 -15.05 -24.32 -24.89
N GLY A 236 -15.74 -23.91 -25.94
CA GLY A 236 -16.96 -23.10 -25.83
C GLY A 236 -16.73 -21.69 -25.30
N LEU A 237 -15.51 -21.17 -25.42
CA LEU A 237 -15.16 -19.85 -24.90
C LEU A 237 -15.77 -18.75 -25.79
N PRO A 238 -16.48 -17.74 -25.21
CA PRO A 238 -17.02 -16.64 -26.01
C PRO A 238 -15.90 -15.80 -26.61
N VAL A 239 -16.00 -15.45 -27.89
CA VAL A 239 -15.05 -14.58 -28.56
C VAL A 239 -15.51 -13.13 -28.45
N LYS A 240 -14.54 -12.25 -28.03
CA LYS A 240 -14.75 -10.80 -27.99
C LYS A 240 -13.72 -10.13 -28.88
N HIS A 241 -14.18 -9.35 -29.85
CA HIS A 241 -13.32 -8.61 -30.76
C HIS A 241 -12.98 -7.22 -30.17
N GLY A 242 -11.69 -6.90 -30.17
CA GLY A 242 -11.17 -5.60 -29.75
C GLY A 242 -10.41 -4.91 -30.88
N ALA A 243 -9.89 -3.70 -30.63
CA ALA A 243 -9.17 -2.94 -31.65
C ALA A 243 -7.79 -3.55 -31.95
N SER A 244 -6.98 -3.85 -30.95
CA SER A 244 -5.61 -4.38 -31.07
C SER A 244 -5.49 -5.88 -30.84
N SER A 245 -6.51 -6.51 -30.29
CA SER A 245 -6.54 -7.93 -29.92
C SER A 245 -7.96 -8.48 -29.93
N ASN A 246 -8.06 -9.80 -29.98
CA ASN A 246 -9.30 -10.55 -29.72
C ASN A 246 -9.14 -11.35 -28.42
N PHE A 247 -10.24 -11.68 -27.77
CA PHE A 247 -10.24 -12.51 -26.57
C PHE A 247 -11.06 -13.78 -26.80
N ALA A 248 -10.53 -14.92 -26.38
CA ALA A 248 -11.29 -16.14 -26.17
C ALA A 248 -11.51 -16.33 -24.66
N GLY A 249 -12.76 -16.13 -24.19
CA GLY A 249 -13.08 -16.00 -22.80
C GLY A 249 -12.43 -14.76 -22.17
N ALA A 250 -12.10 -14.83 -20.86
CA ALA A 250 -11.43 -13.74 -20.16
C ALA A 250 -9.90 -13.98 -20.02
N GLY A 251 -9.43 -15.19 -20.28
CA GLY A 251 -8.08 -15.61 -19.95
C GLY A 251 -7.11 -15.71 -21.12
N VAL A 252 -7.58 -15.66 -22.36
CA VAL A 252 -6.73 -15.75 -23.56
C VAL A 252 -6.93 -14.51 -24.41
N GLU A 253 -5.91 -13.68 -24.51
CA GLU A 253 -5.84 -12.55 -25.42
C GLU A 253 -5.00 -12.93 -26.65
N VAL A 254 -5.49 -12.67 -27.86
CA VAL A 254 -4.74 -12.93 -29.09
C VAL A 254 -4.52 -11.59 -29.79
N MET A 255 -3.28 -11.17 -29.85
CA MET A 255 -2.89 -9.91 -30.48
C MET A 255 -3.09 -9.98 -32.00
N LYS A 256 -3.52 -8.87 -32.63
CA LYS A 256 -3.70 -8.75 -34.08
C LYS A 256 -2.42 -8.41 -34.84
N SER A 257 -1.33 -8.22 -34.12
CA SER A 257 0.03 -8.04 -34.61
C SER A 257 0.99 -8.43 -33.49
N PRO A 258 2.22 -8.85 -33.80
CA PRO A 258 3.23 -9.13 -32.79
C PRO A 258 3.46 -7.93 -31.86
N TYR A 259 3.56 -8.19 -30.57
CA TYR A 259 3.85 -7.20 -29.53
C TYR A 259 4.98 -7.72 -28.64
N LEU A 260 5.17 -7.14 -27.45
CA LEU A 260 6.24 -7.52 -26.53
C LEU A 260 6.18 -9.01 -26.14
N GLY A 261 7.36 -9.58 -25.92
CA GLY A 261 7.57 -10.96 -25.49
C GLY A 261 7.74 -11.94 -26.65
N ALA A 262 8.81 -12.72 -26.62
CA ALA A 262 9.08 -13.74 -27.65
C ALA A 262 7.96 -14.80 -27.74
N ASN A 263 7.39 -15.17 -26.59
CA ASN A 263 6.27 -16.12 -26.49
C ASN A 263 4.90 -15.44 -26.31
N GLY A 264 4.85 -14.10 -26.35
CA GLY A 264 3.66 -13.31 -26.00
C GLY A 264 3.77 -12.67 -24.63
N HIS A 265 2.65 -12.41 -23.96
CA HIS A 265 2.67 -11.72 -22.68
C HIS A 265 1.82 -12.40 -21.59
N ILE A 266 2.13 -12.10 -20.35
CA ILE A 266 1.37 -12.52 -19.15
C ILE A 266 0.93 -11.26 -18.40
N ALA A 267 -0.37 -11.10 -18.23
CA ALA A 267 -0.95 -10.02 -17.43
C ALA A 267 -1.20 -10.49 -15.99
N ILE A 268 -0.62 -9.77 -15.05
CA ILE A 268 -0.85 -9.96 -13.62
C ILE A 268 -1.71 -8.81 -13.09
N ARG A 269 -2.94 -9.14 -12.70
CA ARG A 269 -3.87 -8.19 -12.09
C ARG A 269 -3.46 -7.90 -10.65
N THR A 270 -3.63 -6.65 -10.21
CA THR A 270 -3.30 -6.22 -8.85
C THR A 270 -4.35 -5.24 -8.31
N ASN A 271 -4.53 -5.21 -7.00
CA ASN A 271 -5.43 -4.28 -6.31
C ASN A 271 -4.99 -2.81 -6.45
N ASN A 272 -3.67 -2.56 -6.60
CA ASN A 272 -3.13 -1.22 -6.79
C ASN A 272 -1.81 -1.30 -7.58
N ALA A 273 -1.84 -0.88 -8.83
CA ALA A 273 -0.70 -0.98 -9.74
C ALA A 273 0.51 -0.14 -9.26
N MET A 274 0.31 1.01 -8.60
CA MET A 274 1.40 1.80 -8.04
C MET A 274 2.10 1.09 -6.88
N ARG A 275 1.33 0.47 -5.96
CA ARG A 275 1.90 -0.34 -4.86
C ARG A 275 2.63 -1.57 -5.39
N ALA A 276 2.05 -2.22 -6.39
CA ALA A 276 2.64 -3.39 -7.03
C ALA A 276 3.94 -3.04 -7.77
N ALA A 277 3.96 -1.91 -8.47
CA ALA A 277 5.15 -1.38 -9.12
C ALA A 277 6.29 -1.15 -8.11
N ALA A 278 6.00 -0.42 -7.03
CA ALA A 278 6.97 -0.16 -5.96
C ALA A 278 7.45 -1.46 -5.26
N ASP A 279 6.56 -2.44 -5.09
CA ASP A 279 6.90 -3.76 -4.52
C ASP A 279 7.87 -4.54 -5.43
N LEU A 280 7.64 -4.51 -6.74
CA LEU A 280 8.52 -5.16 -7.71
C LEU A 280 9.87 -4.48 -7.81
N GLU A 281 9.91 -3.14 -7.81
CA GLU A 281 11.16 -2.36 -7.79
C GLU A 281 11.97 -2.64 -6.52
N ALA A 282 11.33 -2.70 -5.37
CA ALA A 282 11.98 -3.08 -4.10
C ALA A 282 12.56 -4.50 -4.11
N LYS A 283 12.01 -5.40 -4.93
CA LYS A 283 12.52 -6.76 -5.19
C LYS A 283 13.57 -6.83 -6.29
N GLY A 284 13.97 -5.68 -6.87
CA GLY A 284 14.99 -5.59 -7.91
C GLY A 284 14.49 -5.78 -9.35
N PHE A 285 13.17 -5.89 -9.56
CA PHE A 285 12.60 -5.89 -10.91
C PHE A 285 12.53 -4.46 -11.45
N LYS A 286 12.94 -4.26 -12.68
CA LYS A 286 12.82 -2.97 -13.36
C LYS A 286 11.53 -2.91 -14.16
N LEU A 287 10.91 -1.73 -14.17
CA LEU A 287 9.72 -1.46 -14.97
C LEU A 287 10.11 -0.70 -16.24
N ASN A 288 9.40 -0.95 -17.32
CA ASN A 288 9.54 -0.21 -18.57
C ASN A 288 8.62 1.03 -18.53
N PRO A 289 9.14 2.24 -18.28
CA PRO A 289 8.33 3.44 -18.11
C PRO A 289 7.57 3.83 -19.38
N ASP A 290 8.09 3.49 -20.57
CA ASP A 290 7.47 3.80 -21.86
C ASP A 290 6.19 2.97 -22.09
N SER A 291 6.03 1.85 -21.38
CA SER A 291 4.85 1.00 -21.41
C SER A 291 3.76 1.44 -20.44
N ALA A 292 4.05 2.40 -19.56
CA ALA A 292 3.13 2.81 -18.50
C ALA A 292 1.87 3.49 -19.05
N LYS A 293 0.71 2.99 -18.65
CA LYS A 293 -0.59 3.57 -19.00
C LYS A 293 -1.25 4.16 -17.75
N TYR A 294 -1.80 5.35 -17.91
CA TYR A 294 -2.47 6.07 -16.82
C TYR A 294 -3.92 6.40 -17.21
N LYS A 295 -4.81 6.38 -16.21
CA LYS A 295 -6.19 6.87 -16.33
C LYS A 295 -6.52 7.69 -15.11
N GLY A 296 -6.90 8.96 -15.29
CA GLY A 296 -7.18 9.87 -14.17
C GLY A 296 -6.02 10.02 -13.17
N GLY A 297 -4.77 10.06 -13.67
CA GLY A 297 -3.56 10.15 -12.84
C GLY A 297 -3.14 8.85 -12.14
N ARG A 298 -3.87 7.74 -12.33
CA ARG A 298 -3.55 6.44 -11.72
C ARG A 298 -2.91 5.51 -12.75
N LEU A 299 -1.84 4.83 -12.35
CA LEU A 299 -1.23 3.76 -13.16
C LEU A 299 -2.23 2.62 -13.35
N THR A 300 -2.51 2.26 -14.59
CA THR A 300 -3.44 1.17 -14.94
C THR A 300 -2.75 -0.05 -15.52
N ALA A 301 -1.60 0.12 -16.16
CA ALA A 301 -0.77 -0.97 -16.65
C ALA A 301 0.69 -0.53 -16.77
N VAL A 302 1.62 -1.46 -16.58
CA VAL A 302 3.05 -1.25 -16.84
C VAL A 302 3.73 -2.60 -17.01
N TYR A 303 4.62 -2.72 -18.00
CA TYR A 303 5.42 -3.92 -18.23
C TYR A 303 6.70 -3.93 -17.37
N LEU A 304 7.18 -5.12 -17.04
CA LEU A 304 8.57 -5.31 -16.61
C LEU A 304 9.50 -5.04 -17.81
N GLU A 305 10.71 -4.58 -17.51
CA GLU A 305 11.75 -4.35 -18.54
C GLU A 305 12.20 -5.67 -19.16
N ASN A 306 12.36 -6.71 -18.33
CA ASN A 306 12.84 -8.02 -18.76
C ASN A 306 11.70 -9.02 -18.86
N GLU A 307 11.81 -9.91 -19.84
CA GLU A 307 10.92 -11.06 -20.00
C GLU A 307 11.17 -12.11 -18.90
N ILE A 308 10.12 -12.85 -18.55
CA ILE A 308 10.19 -14.02 -17.68
C ILE A 308 9.77 -15.25 -18.51
N GLY A 309 10.70 -16.19 -18.72
CA GLY A 309 10.43 -17.38 -19.52
C GLY A 309 10.07 -17.10 -20.98
N GLY A 310 10.56 -15.98 -21.55
CA GLY A 310 10.23 -15.55 -22.91
C GLY A 310 8.88 -14.84 -23.04
N PHE A 311 8.20 -14.55 -21.91
CA PHE A 311 7.00 -13.75 -21.90
C PHE A 311 7.28 -12.33 -21.37
N ALA A 312 6.72 -11.34 -22.06
CA ALA A 312 6.63 -10.01 -21.46
C ALA A 312 5.58 -10.04 -20.34
N VAL A 313 5.94 -9.59 -19.15
CA VAL A 313 5.04 -9.60 -18.00
C VAL A 313 4.61 -8.18 -17.67
N HIS A 314 3.32 -7.95 -17.46
CA HIS A 314 2.84 -6.65 -17.06
C HIS A 314 1.85 -6.68 -15.91
N LEU A 315 1.86 -5.59 -15.13
CA LEU A 315 0.83 -5.31 -14.13
C LEU A 315 -0.42 -4.76 -14.80
N LEU A 316 -1.57 -5.11 -14.26
CA LEU A 316 -2.87 -4.59 -14.68
C LEU A 316 -3.70 -4.22 -13.44
N GLN A 317 -4.17 -2.97 -13.36
CA GLN A 317 -5.06 -2.52 -12.28
C GLN A 317 -6.40 -3.27 -12.35
N LYS A 318 -6.90 -3.78 -11.21
CA LYS A 318 -8.27 -4.30 -11.05
C LYS A 318 -9.31 -3.20 -11.16
#